data_d5c4b5244086b1da2cc1e746724c2b2f
#
_entry.id   d5c4b5244086b1da2cc1e746724c2b2f
#
_cell.length_a   1.000
_cell.length_b   1.000
_cell.length_c   1.000
_cell.angle_alpha   90.00
_cell.angle_beta   90.00
_cell.angle_gamma   90.00
#
_symmetry.space_group_name_H-M   'P 1'
#
loop_
_entity.id
_entity.type
_entity.pdbx_description
1 polymer ?
#
loop_
_entity_poly.entity_id
_entity_poly.type
_entity_poly.pdbx_seq_one_letter_code
_entity_poly.pdbx_strand_id
1 'polypeptide(L)'
;MNLRKITILTMAVLLSMPMAAQKRKRITRPKPVPVVEEPQEDPRITNMREMTQQIVIIDSIVTSKEQFLASIRMSAESGKLMTTGSFYRNNQNGILYLNEMGNKVYFSQPDGHQLQLYTADKLGNEWSRPQRLEGISEGIDEASYPFMLTDGVTFYFAGKGEESIGGYDIFMTRYDSRSGSFLKPENIGMPFNSEANDYMYAIDEANRIGYFVSDRRQPEGKVCIYIFIPSESRKTYDAAKYTEEQIRGFADITSIADTWGNGAERKAALDRIKSKYSPIDVPGQLVSTGDAASAVEYHSKEAMSLYQKLLKEQNSLDIVNSRLELLRQKYHQANANERRQMKSEILKLEEDAIQLYANVKQLDKATRNAEINSKKQ
;
A
#
# COMPACT_ATOMS: atom_id res chain seq x y z
N MET A 1 83.80 -25.57 -58.56
CA MET A 1 83.81 -26.69 -59.51
C MET A 1 82.40 -26.88 -60.00
N ASN A 2 82.15 -26.45 -61.22
CA ASN A 2 81.27 -26.95 -62.27
C ASN A 2 80.06 -27.77 -61.89
N LEU A 3 78.93 -27.64 -62.41
CA LEU A 3 78.25 -27.50 -63.74
C LEU A 3 76.79 -27.86 -63.48
N ARG A 4 75.75 -27.55 -64.10
CA ARG A 4 75.39 -27.12 -65.48
C ARG A 4 73.92 -26.74 -65.49
N LYS A 5 73.56 -25.77 -66.33
CA LYS A 5 72.22 -25.40 -66.75
C LYS A 5 71.51 -26.53 -67.50
N ILE A 6 70.23 -26.72 -67.29
CA ILE A 6 69.35 -27.31 -68.31
C ILE A 6 68.02 -26.46 -68.32
N THR A 7 67.84 -25.83 -69.49
CA THR A 7 66.65 -25.12 -69.88
C THR A 7 65.72 -26.15 -70.51
N ILE A 8 64.43 -26.20 -70.03
CA ILE A 8 63.40 -26.89 -70.78
C ILE A 8 62.26 -25.91 -71.02
N LEU A 9 62.08 -25.59 -72.32
CA LEU A 9 61.02 -24.84 -72.92
C LEU A 9 59.83 -25.73 -73.04
N THR A 10 58.66 -25.38 -72.44
CA THR A 10 57.42 -26.07 -72.75
C THR A 10 56.31 -25.01 -73.04
N MET A 11 55.82 -25.22 -74.18
CA MET A 11 54.84 -24.52 -75.02
C MET A 11 53.54 -24.29 -74.31
N ALA A 12 53.08 -23.02 -74.31
CA ALA A 12 51.77 -22.62 -73.81
C ALA A 12 50.69 -22.97 -74.85
N VAL A 13 49.71 -23.78 -74.45
CA VAL A 13 48.48 -23.97 -75.17
C VAL A 13 47.41 -23.09 -74.47
N LEU A 14 47.01 -22.02 -75.10
CA LEU A 14 45.89 -21.16 -74.76
C LEU A 14 44.57 -21.91 -75.04
N LEU A 15 43.91 -22.42 -74.03
CA LEU A 15 42.51 -22.81 -74.09
C LEU A 15 41.66 -21.65 -73.52
N SER A 16 41.01 -20.91 -74.38
CA SER A 16 40.01 -19.87 -74.02
C SER A 16 38.73 -20.54 -73.57
N MET A 17 38.51 -20.56 -72.24
CA MET A 17 37.18 -20.86 -71.70
C MET A 17 36.42 -19.55 -71.37
N PRO A 18 35.11 -19.45 -71.68
CA PRO A 18 34.30 -18.29 -71.33
C PRO A 18 34.09 -18.24 -69.81
N MET A 19 34.55 -17.17 -69.22
CA MET A 19 34.33 -16.89 -67.80
C MET A 19 32.85 -16.45 -67.56
N ALA A 20 32.03 -17.40 -67.10
CA ALA A 20 30.69 -17.05 -66.65
C ALA A 20 30.82 -16.14 -65.42
N ALA A 21 30.35 -14.90 -65.52
CA ALA A 21 30.33 -13.95 -64.45
C ALA A 21 29.34 -14.39 -63.39
N GLN A 22 29.83 -15.03 -62.32
CA GLN A 22 29.08 -15.27 -61.10
C GLN A 22 28.81 -13.89 -60.42
N LYS A 23 27.55 -13.43 -60.48
CA LYS A 23 27.06 -12.31 -59.66
C LYS A 23 27.29 -12.66 -58.20
N ARG A 24 28.31 -12.13 -57.54
CA ARG A 24 28.49 -12.15 -56.11
C ARG A 24 27.28 -11.44 -55.50
N LYS A 25 26.39 -12.20 -54.84
CA LYS A 25 25.39 -11.62 -53.94
C LYS A 25 26.11 -10.79 -52.91
N ARG A 26 25.87 -9.45 -52.94
CA ARG A 26 26.29 -8.56 -51.87
C ARG A 26 25.60 -9.05 -50.60
N ILE A 27 26.37 -9.59 -49.65
CA ILE A 27 25.93 -9.85 -48.27
C ILE A 27 25.74 -8.45 -47.67
N THR A 28 24.51 -7.98 -47.67
CA THR A 28 24.13 -6.81 -46.87
C THR A 28 24.33 -7.18 -45.41
N ARG A 29 25.30 -6.55 -44.75
CA ARG A 29 25.39 -6.61 -43.29
C ARG A 29 24.04 -6.21 -42.73
N PRO A 30 23.44 -7.00 -41.79
CA PRO A 30 22.23 -6.56 -41.10
C PRO A 30 22.55 -5.20 -40.47
N LYS A 31 21.63 -4.24 -40.65
CA LYS A 31 21.69 -2.96 -39.93
C LYS A 31 21.74 -3.30 -38.44
N PRO A 32 22.61 -2.65 -37.64
CA PRO A 32 22.59 -2.82 -36.19
C PRO A 32 21.16 -2.51 -35.72
N VAL A 33 20.56 -3.48 -35.06
CA VAL A 33 19.31 -3.28 -34.35
C VAL A 33 19.58 -2.16 -33.36
N PRO A 34 18.78 -1.07 -33.33
CA PRO A 34 18.95 -0.07 -32.29
C PRO A 34 18.87 -0.78 -30.95
N VAL A 35 19.95 -0.70 -30.18
CA VAL A 35 19.95 -1.10 -28.79
C VAL A 35 18.95 -0.14 -28.15
N VAL A 36 17.77 -0.64 -27.80
CA VAL A 36 16.83 0.07 -26.93
C VAL A 36 17.58 0.12 -25.60
N GLU A 37 18.18 1.24 -25.27
CA GLU A 37 18.68 1.49 -23.92
C GLU A 37 17.48 1.31 -23.01
N GLU A 38 17.51 0.30 -22.15
CA GLU A 38 16.54 0.18 -21.07
C GLU A 38 16.57 1.50 -20.27
N PRO A 39 15.42 2.08 -19.94
CA PRO A 39 15.38 3.31 -19.15
C PRO A 39 16.22 3.07 -17.88
N GLN A 40 17.24 3.87 -17.67
CA GLN A 40 18.02 3.80 -16.45
C GLN A 40 17.08 4.10 -15.28
N GLU A 41 16.95 3.15 -14.37
CA GLU A 41 16.18 3.33 -13.13
C GLU A 41 16.77 4.50 -12.33
N ASP A 42 15.89 5.29 -11.68
CA ASP A 42 16.34 6.39 -10.81
C ASP A 42 17.28 5.83 -9.72
N PRO A 43 18.52 6.32 -9.59
CA PRO A 43 19.47 5.84 -8.59
C PRO A 43 18.92 5.91 -7.15
N ARG A 44 17.96 6.81 -6.87
CA ARG A 44 17.30 6.90 -5.56
C ARG A 44 16.48 5.65 -5.26
N ILE A 45 15.76 5.12 -6.26
CA ILE A 45 14.96 3.89 -6.14
C ILE A 45 15.87 2.70 -5.87
N THR A 46 16.98 2.57 -6.60
CA THR A 46 17.96 1.51 -6.38
C THR A 46 18.52 1.55 -4.95
N ASN A 47 18.96 2.73 -4.49
CA ASN A 47 19.48 2.90 -3.15
C ASN A 47 18.44 2.59 -2.05
N MET A 48 17.19 3.06 -2.23
CA MET A 48 16.11 2.77 -1.29
C MET A 48 15.77 1.29 -1.24
N ARG A 49 15.84 0.60 -2.38
CA ARG A 49 15.60 -0.84 -2.48
C ARG A 49 16.66 -1.62 -1.71
N GLU A 50 17.95 -1.28 -1.84
CA GLU A 50 19.03 -1.90 -1.05
C GLU A 50 18.83 -1.69 0.45
N MET A 51 18.25 -0.55 0.84
CA MET A 51 17.98 -0.17 2.22
C MET A 51 16.58 -0.56 2.70
N THR A 52 15.90 -1.48 1.99
CA THR A 52 14.55 -1.95 2.32
C THR A 52 14.48 -2.44 3.77
N GLN A 53 13.55 -1.88 4.53
CA GLN A 53 13.33 -2.25 5.92
C GLN A 53 12.66 -3.62 6.03
N GLN A 54 13.15 -4.45 6.94
CA GLN A 54 12.48 -5.71 7.32
C GLN A 54 11.22 -5.38 8.12
N ILE A 55 10.09 -5.85 7.63
CA ILE A 55 8.80 -5.76 8.32
C ILE A 55 8.08 -7.11 8.25
N VAL A 56 7.17 -7.34 9.16
CA VAL A 56 6.23 -8.46 9.08
C VAL A 56 4.84 -7.90 8.81
N ILE A 57 4.33 -8.12 7.62
CA ILE A 57 2.96 -7.71 7.25
C ILE A 57 2.01 -8.79 7.73
N ILE A 58 1.11 -8.44 8.65
CA ILE A 58 0.15 -9.35 9.26
C ILE A 58 -0.95 -9.70 8.27
N ASP A 59 -1.50 -8.67 7.61
CA ASP A 59 -2.64 -8.74 6.69
C ASP A 59 -2.68 -7.51 5.78
N SER A 60 -3.57 -7.55 4.77
CA SER A 60 -3.82 -6.42 3.88
C SER A 60 -5.29 -6.32 3.50
N ILE A 61 -5.81 -5.10 3.37
CA ILE A 61 -7.21 -4.81 3.06
C ILE A 61 -7.29 -3.86 1.87
N VAL A 62 -7.95 -4.28 0.80
CA VAL A 62 -8.24 -3.40 -0.35
C VAL A 62 -9.59 -2.74 -0.15
N THR A 63 -9.61 -1.40 -0.23
CA THR A 63 -10.81 -0.60 -0.02
C THR A 63 -10.84 0.63 -0.95
N SER A 64 -11.89 1.43 -0.89
CA SER A 64 -11.90 2.70 -1.60
C SER A 64 -11.01 3.74 -0.90
N LYS A 65 -10.36 4.59 -1.70
CA LYS A 65 -9.53 5.70 -1.20
C LYS A 65 -10.31 6.66 -0.28
N GLU A 66 -11.60 6.80 -0.51
CA GLU A 66 -12.46 7.71 0.26
C GLU A 66 -12.86 7.14 1.64
N GLN A 67 -12.80 5.81 1.79
CA GLN A 67 -13.33 5.12 2.97
C GLN A 67 -12.29 4.35 3.78
N PHE A 68 -11.02 4.38 3.38
CA PHE A 68 -10.00 3.53 4.00
C PHE A 68 -9.81 3.81 5.51
N LEU A 69 -10.06 5.05 5.97
CA LEU A 69 -9.98 5.38 7.39
C LEU A 69 -10.93 4.53 8.26
N ALA A 70 -12.11 4.20 7.75
CA ALA A 70 -13.05 3.34 8.46
C ALA A 70 -12.52 1.91 8.69
N SER A 71 -11.49 1.52 7.93
CA SER A 71 -10.84 0.22 8.05
C SER A 71 -9.60 0.23 8.96
N ILE A 72 -9.21 1.39 9.50
CA ILE A 72 -8.07 1.51 10.41
C ILE A 72 -8.55 1.57 11.84
N ARG A 73 -8.09 0.61 12.66
CA ARG A 73 -8.41 0.55 14.08
C ARG A 73 -7.22 0.94 14.90
N MET A 74 -7.43 1.94 15.74
CA MET A 74 -6.43 2.37 16.68
C MET A 74 -7.00 2.37 18.10
N SER A 75 -6.19 2.01 19.07
CA SER A 75 -6.49 2.25 20.47
C SER A 75 -6.66 3.75 20.73
N ALA A 76 -7.57 4.12 21.60
CA ALA A 76 -7.71 5.51 22.06
C ALA A 76 -6.41 6.05 22.67
N GLU A 77 -5.57 5.16 23.21
CA GLU A 77 -4.24 5.48 23.75
C GLU A 77 -3.21 5.92 22.66
N SER A 78 -3.50 5.61 21.38
CA SER A 78 -2.66 6.00 20.24
C SER A 78 -3.28 7.15 19.43
N GLY A 79 -4.31 7.82 19.98
CA GLY A 79 -5.03 8.92 19.33
C GLY A 79 -6.09 8.44 18.32
N LYS A 80 -6.61 9.37 17.53
CA LYS A 80 -7.70 9.10 16.58
C LYS A 80 -7.41 9.70 15.21
N LEU A 81 -7.63 8.93 14.17
CA LEU A 81 -7.68 9.40 12.78
C LEU A 81 -9.11 9.70 12.39
N MET A 82 -9.35 10.88 11.83
CA MET A 82 -10.68 11.38 11.48
C MET A 82 -10.62 12.11 10.14
N THR A 83 -11.79 12.36 9.55
CA THR A 83 -11.89 13.31 8.43
C THR A 83 -11.99 14.72 8.96
N THR A 84 -11.39 15.70 8.29
CA THR A 84 -11.47 17.12 8.68
C THR A 84 -12.90 17.65 8.70
N GLY A 85 -13.80 17.10 7.87
CA GLY A 85 -15.22 17.46 7.85
C GLY A 85 -15.96 17.18 9.16
N SER A 86 -15.48 16.23 9.98
CA SER A 86 -16.00 16.00 11.33
C SER A 86 -15.57 17.05 12.34
N PHE A 87 -14.57 17.85 12.02
CA PHE A 87 -13.95 18.84 12.89
C PHE A 87 -14.18 20.30 12.41
N TYR A 88 -13.95 20.54 11.11
CA TYR A 88 -14.14 21.87 10.48
C TYR A 88 -15.18 21.77 9.36
N ARG A 89 -16.29 22.49 9.49
CA ARG A 89 -17.41 22.45 8.51
C ARG A 89 -17.02 22.87 7.09
N ASN A 90 -15.92 23.59 6.93
CA ASN A 90 -15.49 24.14 5.63
C ASN A 90 -14.39 23.32 4.92
N ASN A 91 -13.89 22.25 5.53
CA ASN A 91 -12.84 21.41 4.93
C ASN A 91 -13.26 19.95 5.01
N GLN A 92 -13.93 19.46 3.96
CA GLN A 92 -14.58 18.14 4.00
C GLN A 92 -13.69 16.98 3.57
N ASN A 93 -12.52 17.22 2.97
CA ASN A 93 -11.76 16.18 2.27
C ASN A 93 -10.38 15.89 2.85
N GLY A 94 -10.00 16.48 3.97
CA GLY A 94 -8.72 16.24 4.62
C GLY A 94 -8.79 15.17 5.69
N ILE A 95 -7.61 14.70 6.11
CA ILE A 95 -7.45 13.80 7.25
C ILE A 95 -6.86 14.56 8.42
N LEU A 96 -7.35 14.25 9.60
CA LEU A 96 -7.00 14.83 10.87
C LEU A 96 -6.57 13.73 11.82
N TYR A 97 -5.48 13.98 12.54
CA TYR A 97 -5.09 13.20 13.70
C TYR A 97 -5.35 14.00 14.97
N LEU A 98 -6.12 13.42 15.88
CA LEU A 98 -6.34 13.92 17.24
C LEU A 98 -5.47 13.10 18.19
N ASN A 99 -4.65 13.77 19.02
CA ASN A 99 -3.79 13.08 19.96
C ASN A 99 -4.60 12.31 21.04
N GLU A 100 -3.93 11.42 21.77
CA GLU A 100 -4.51 10.56 22.80
C GLU A 100 -5.17 11.35 23.95
N MET A 101 -4.65 12.52 24.27
CA MET A 101 -5.23 13.41 25.30
C MET A 101 -6.46 14.15 24.80
N GLY A 102 -6.76 14.13 23.50
CA GLY A 102 -7.89 14.85 22.91
C GLY A 102 -7.78 16.36 22.96
N ASN A 103 -6.57 16.90 23.10
CA ASN A 103 -6.31 18.32 23.30
C ASN A 103 -5.46 18.96 22.19
N LYS A 104 -4.95 18.19 21.23
CA LYS A 104 -4.17 18.67 20.08
C LYS A 104 -4.54 17.95 18.81
N VAL A 105 -4.73 18.70 17.73
CA VAL A 105 -5.00 18.14 16.40
C VAL A 105 -3.93 18.56 15.42
N TYR A 106 -3.66 17.65 14.48
CA TYR A 106 -2.86 17.87 13.29
C TYR A 106 -3.72 17.53 12.07
N PHE A 107 -3.70 18.37 11.06
CA PHE A 107 -4.55 18.21 9.88
C PHE A 107 -3.98 18.91 8.66
N SER A 108 -4.41 18.49 7.48
CA SER A 108 -4.11 19.19 6.23
C SER A 108 -5.21 20.15 5.86
N GLN A 109 -4.82 21.32 5.37
CA GLN A 109 -5.75 22.27 4.74
C GLN A 109 -5.10 22.94 3.54
N PRO A 110 -5.91 23.45 2.58
CA PRO A 110 -5.41 24.23 1.47
C PRO A 110 -4.66 25.49 1.93
N ASP A 111 -3.47 25.69 1.35
CA ASP A 111 -2.71 26.93 1.43
C ASP A 111 -2.32 27.32 -0.02
N GLY A 112 -3.07 28.24 -0.59
CA GLY A 112 -3.04 28.48 -2.02
C GLY A 112 -3.57 27.27 -2.83
N HIS A 113 -2.73 26.70 -3.69
CA HIS A 113 -3.08 25.55 -4.54
C HIS A 113 -2.59 24.21 -3.97
N GLN A 114 -1.89 24.22 -2.85
CA GLN A 114 -1.26 23.05 -2.25
C GLN A 114 -1.85 22.75 -0.87
N LEU A 115 -1.80 21.48 -0.46
CA LEU A 115 -2.14 21.09 0.90
C LEU A 115 -0.94 21.29 1.80
N GLN A 116 -1.15 21.89 2.98
CA GLN A 116 -0.14 22.09 4.00
C GLN A 116 -0.64 21.59 5.35
N LEU A 117 0.27 21.28 6.26
CA LEU A 117 -0.05 20.76 7.57
C LEU A 117 -0.18 21.89 8.62
N TYR A 118 -1.20 21.75 9.43
CA TYR A 118 -1.57 22.67 10.48
C TYR A 118 -1.81 21.93 11.80
N THR A 119 -1.72 22.66 12.88
CA THR A 119 -2.09 22.20 14.23
C THR A 119 -3.01 23.19 14.90
N ALA A 120 -3.81 22.70 15.83
CA ALA A 120 -4.59 23.50 16.75
C ALA A 120 -4.60 22.84 18.13
N ASP A 121 -4.60 23.67 19.18
CA ASP A 121 -4.67 23.25 20.56
C ASP A 121 -6.06 23.52 21.14
N LYS A 122 -6.53 22.64 22.00
CA LYS A 122 -7.83 22.81 22.69
C LYS A 122 -7.65 23.74 23.88
N LEU A 123 -8.37 24.84 23.87
CA LEU A 123 -8.38 25.85 24.92
C LEU A 123 -9.72 25.81 25.64
N GLY A 124 -9.81 25.00 26.71
CA GLY A 124 -11.07 24.72 27.37
C GLY A 124 -12.03 23.94 26.47
N ASN A 125 -13.15 24.56 26.07
CA ASN A 125 -14.14 23.95 25.17
C ASN A 125 -13.97 24.36 23.69
N GLU A 126 -13.01 25.22 23.39
CA GLU A 126 -12.78 25.76 22.05
C GLU A 126 -11.42 25.35 21.53
N TRP A 127 -11.24 25.37 20.21
CA TRP A 127 -9.99 25.13 19.54
C TRP A 127 -9.30 26.46 19.20
N SER A 128 -7.98 26.51 19.35
CA SER A 128 -7.19 27.64 18.90
C SER A 128 -7.32 27.86 17.39
N ARG A 129 -6.89 29.03 16.91
CA ARG A 129 -6.72 29.23 15.47
C ARG A 129 -5.67 28.25 14.94
N PRO A 130 -5.90 27.65 13.75
CA PRO A 130 -4.92 26.82 13.11
C PRO A 130 -3.57 27.53 12.93
N GLN A 131 -2.49 26.83 13.26
CA GLN A 131 -1.12 27.30 13.05
C GLN A 131 -0.44 26.35 12.07
N ARG A 132 0.21 26.90 11.06
CA ARG A 132 1.00 26.11 10.11
C ARG A 132 2.16 25.46 10.84
N LEU A 133 2.47 24.19 10.50
CA LEU A 133 3.62 23.50 11.04
C LEU A 133 4.90 24.03 10.35
N GLU A 134 5.79 24.60 11.13
CA GLU A 134 7.08 25.10 10.64
C GLU A 134 8.12 23.97 10.55
N GLY A 135 9.01 24.05 9.57
CA GLY A 135 10.09 23.08 9.31
C GLY A 135 9.69 21.95 8.37
N ILE A 136 8.38 21.66 8.18
CA ILE A 136 7.92 20.55 7.35
C ILE A 136 8.02 20.87 5.84
N SER A 137 7.91 22.13 5.46
CA SER A 137 7.85 22.55 4.05
C SER A 137 9.21 22.59 3.34
N GLU A 138 10.29 22.25 3.99
CA GLU A 138 11.61 22.21 3.34
C GLU A 138 11.70 21.00 2.39
N GLY A 139 11.67 21.27 1.08
CA GLY A 139 11.68 20.23 0.04
C GLY A 139 10.35 19.48 -0.12
N ILE A 140 9.26 19.94 0.53
CA ILE A 140 7.92 19.36 0.44
C ILE A 140 6.95 20.39 -0.14
N ASP A 141 6.37 20.08 -1.29
CA ASP A 141 5.40 20.93 -1.98
C ASP A 141 3.99 20.77 -1.41
N GLU A 142 3.56 19.53 -1.21
CA GLU A 142 2.26 19.17 -0.62
C GLU A 142 2.47 18.23 0.58
N ALA A 143 1.73 18.46 1.66
CA ALA A 143 1.74 17.61 2.83
C ALA A 143 0.33 17.31 3.34
N SER A 144 0.06 16.03 3.65
CA SER A 144 -1.25 15.53 4.11
C SER A 144 -1.08 14.29 5.00
N TYR A 145 -2.18 13.74 5.50
CA TYR A 145 -2.23 12.49 6.28
C TYR A 145 -1.30 12.49 7.51
N PRO A 146 -1.42 13.47 8.40
CA PRO A 146 -0.55 13.60 9.57
C PRO A 146 -0.80 12.50 10.59
N PHE A 147 0.27 12.05 11.25
CA PHE A 147 0.24 11.15 12.39
C PHE A 147 1.39 11.45 13.34
N MET A 148 1.10 11.67 14.63
CA MET A 148 2.08 11.86 15.69
C MET A 148 2.15 10.61 16.56
N LEU A 149 3.34 10.10 16.87
CA LEU A 149 3.50 9.08 17.89
C LEU A 149 3.16 9.64 19.29
N THR A 150 2.87 8.73 20.21
CA THR A 150 2.55 9.09 21.60
C THR A 150 3.74 9.71 22.35
N ASP A 151 4.95 9.61 21.80
CA ASP A 151 6.14 10.31 22.30
C ASP A 151 6.05 11.86 22.17
N GLY A 152 5.09 12.36 21.36
CA GLY A 152 4.91 13.78 21.10
C GLY A 152 6.05 14.43 20.31
N VAL A 153 6.95 13.63 19.76
CA VAL A 153 8.18 14.07 19.06
C VAL A 153 8.20 13.56 17.62
N THR A 154 7.93 12.27 17.42
CA THR A 154 8.04 11.63 16.12
C THR A 154 6.74 11.80 15.31
N PHE A 155 6.87 12.41 14.15
CA PHE A 155 5.74 12.80 13.32
C PHE A 155 5.88 12.23 11.91
N TYR A 156 4.83 11.57 11.44
CA TYR A 156 4.71 11.01 10.10
C TYR A 156 3.66 11.77 9.30
N PHE A 157 3.87 11.88 8.00
CA PHE A 157 2.90 12.47 7.08
C PHE A 157 3.19 11.99 5.65
N ALA A 158 2.20 12.09 4.77
CA ALA A 158 2.42 11.92 3.34
C ALA A 158 2.78 13.26 2.71
N GLY A 159 3.84 13.29 1.93
CA GLY A 159 4.33 14.48 1.24
C GLY A 159 4.65 14.23 -0.22
N LYS A 160 4.58 15.28 -1.02
CA LYS A 160 5.15 15.35 -2.37
C LYS A 160 6.27 16.36 -2.35
N GLY A 161 7.41 16.03 -2.91
CA GLY A 161 8.55 16.93 -2.94
C GLY A 161 9.75 16.32 -3.66
N GLU A 162 10.91 16.97 -3.52
CA GLU A 162 12.13 16.59 -4.22
C GLU A 162 12.61 15.16 -3.89
N GLU A 163 12.38 14.70 -2.66
CA GLU A 163 12.80 13.37 -2.21
C GLU A 163 11.72 12.29 -2.38
N SER A 164 10.56 12.63 -2.95
CA SER A 164 9.55 11.63 -3.31
C SER A 164 10.03 10.80 -4.51
N ILE A 165 9.76 9.49 -4.47
CA ILE A 165 10.05 8.56 -5.56
C ILE A 165 8.80 8.23 -6.38
N GLY A 166 7.62 8.50 -5.81
CA GLY A 166 6.31 8.35 -6.44
C GLY A 166 5.51 9.64 -6.46
N GLY A 167 4.22 9.53 -6.20
CA GLY A 167 3.35 10.67 -5.98
C GLY A 167 3.48 11.20 -4.55
N TYR A 168 2.58 10.79 -3.66
CA TYR A 168 2.78 10.94 -2.21
C TYR A 168 3.70 9.85 -1.69
N ASP A 169 4.70 10.24 -0.91
CA ASP A 169 5.55 9.35 -0.12
C ASP A 169 5.37 9.65 1.36
N ILE A 170 5.63 8.66 2.21
CA ILE A 170 5.64 8.83 3.66
C ILE A 170 6.97 9.44 4.09
N PHE A 171 6.87 10.54 4.82
CA PHE A 171 8.00 11.20 5.46
C PHE A 171 7.90 11.11 6.97
N MET A 172 9.03 11.15 7.62
CA MET A 172 9.15 11.22 9.07
C MET A 172 9.96 12.46 9.43
N THR A 173 9.53 13.14 10.48
CA THR A 173 10.29 14.25 11.10
C THR A 173 10.18 14.19 12.62
N ARG A 174 10.91 15.04 13.31
CA ARG A 174 10.89 15.14 14.76
C ARG A 174 10.70 16.57 15.20
N TYR A 175 9.85 16.75 16.20
CA TYR A 175 9.67 18.05 16.83
C TYR A 175 10.86 18.37 17.74
N ASP A 176 11.50 19.54 17.52
CA ASP A 176 12.52 20.07 18.41
C ASP A 176 11.90 21.13 19.32
N SER A 177 11.74 20.79 20.58
CA SER A 177 11.16 21.68 21.59
C SER A 177 12.00 22.92 21.85
N ARG A 178 13.28 22.95 21.48
CA ARG A 178 14.17 24.13 21.66
C ARG A 178 13.93 25.18 20.60
N SER A 179 13.71 24.76 19.36
CA SER A 179 13.37 25.66 18.24
C SER A 179 11.87 25.93 18.13
N GLY A 180 11.02 25.04 18.69
CA GLY A 180 9.57 25.09 18.55
C GLY A 180 9.09 24.69 17.14
N SER A 181 9.93 24.00 16.37
CA SER A 181 9.67 23.60 14.99
C SER A 181 10.02 22.15 14.73
N PHE A 182 9.56 21.61 13.61
CA PHE A 182 9.97 20.29 13.15
C PHE A 182 11.33 20.36 12.44
N LEU A 183 12.12 19.30 12.55
CA LEU A 183 13.34 19.12 11.78
C LEU A 183 13.02 18.88 10.30
N LYS A 184 14.02 18.94 9.42
CA LYS A 184 13.87 18.57 8.01
C LYS A 184 13.28 17.17 7.90
N PRO A 185 12.20 16.96 7.11
CA PRO A 185 11.62 15.64 6.90
C PRO A 185 12.56 14.69 6.17
N GLU A 186 12.50 13.43 6.52
CA GLU A 186 13.24 12.34 5.87
C GLU A 186 12.25 11.35 5.25
N ASN A 187 12.49 10.96 3.99
CA ASN A 187 11.74 9.88 3.34
C ASN A 187 12.01 8.56 4.07
N ILE A 188 10.95 7.85 4.51
CA ILE A 188 11.14 6.62 5.31
C ILE A 188 11.58 5.42 4.45
N GLY A 189 11.53 5.52 3.14
CA GLY A 189 12.01 4.53 2.21
C GLY A 189 11.13 3.28 2.08
N MET A 190 11.70 2.28 1.42
CA MET A 190 11.00 1.02 1.15
C MET A 190 10.99 0.10 2.39
N PRO A 191 9.93 -0.70 2.57
CA PRO A 191 8.83 -0.97 1.64
C PRO A 191 7.62 -0.02 1.79
N PHE A 192 7.69 0.98 2.67
CA PHE A 192 6.56 1.88 2.93
C PHE A 192 6.28 2.78 1.73
N ASN A 193 7.34 3.31 1.11
CA ASN A 193 7.26 4.13 -0.09
C ASN A 193 7.52 3.33 -1.36
N SER A 194 6.93 3.78 -2.47
CA SER A 194 6.95 3.15 -3.79
C SER A 194 6.83 4.20 -4.90
N GLU A 195 6.92 3.79 -6.15
CA GLU A 195 6.67 4.66 -7.30
C GLU A 195 5.18 5.07 -7.47
N ALA A 196 4.29 4.54 -6.62
CA ALA A 196 2.87 4.91 -6.57
C ALA A 196 2.62 6.05 -5.56
N ASN A 197 1.40 6.17 -5.03
CA ASN A 197 1.13 7.06 -3.93
C ASN A 197 1.05 6.26 -2.63
N ASP A 198 1.78 6.68 -1.64
CA ASP A 198 1.79 6.13 -0.30
C ASP A 198 1.24 7.19 0.65
N TYR A 199 0.00 6.97 1.13
CA TYR A 199 -0.81 8.05 1.71
C TYR A 199 -0.69 8.21 3.20
N MET A 200 -0.49 7.12 3.94
CA MET A 200 -0.58 7.19 5.40
C MET A 200 0.31 6.15 6.06
N TYR A 201 0.87 6.56 7.18
CA TYR A 201 1.59 5.70 8.10
C TYR A 201 1.15 6.01 9.53
N ALA A 202 0.64 5.00 10.24
CA ALA A 202 0.18 5.16 11.61
C ALA A 202 0.57 3.94 12.44
N ILE A 203 0.88 4.15 13.73
CA ILE A 203 1.24 3.08 14.66
C ILE A 203 0.32 3.12 15.86
N ASP A 204 -0.40 2.04 16.09
CA ASP A 204 -1.07 1.76 17.35
C ASP A 204 -0.05 1.12 18.31
N GLU A 205 0.65 1.96 19.08
CA GLU A 205 1.71 1.52 20.00
C GLU A 205 1.15 0.62 21.10
N ALA A 206 -0.05 0.90 21.60
CA ALA A 206 -0.70 0.10 22.64
C ALA A 206 -0.96 -1.33 22.19
N ASN A 207 -1.25 -1.54 20.93
CA ASN A 207 -1.50 -2.86 20.33
C ASN A 207 -0.30 -3.41 19.55
N ARG A 208 0.75 -2.63 19.37
CA ARG A 208 1.93 -2.97 18.54
C ARG A 208 1.53 -3.36 17.11
N ILE A 209 0.68 -2.54 16.50
CA ILE A 209 0.18 -2.69 15.14
C ILE A 209 0.47 -1.40 14.38
N GLY A 210 1.06 -1.53 13.21
CA GLY A 210 1.23 -0.44 12.26
C GLY A 210 0.30 -0.58 11.06
N TYR A 211 -0.03 0.54 10.46
CA TYR A 211 -0.81 0.66 9.24
C TYR A 211 -0.07 1.55 8.27
N PHE A 212 0.01 1.15 7.01
CA PHE A 212 0.34 2.07 5.94
C PHE A 212 -0.58 1.82 4.74
N VAL A 213 -0.83 2.86 3.97
CA VAL A 213 -1.83 2.86 2.90
C VAL A 213 -1.18 3.27 1.60
N SER A 214 -1.36 2.47 0.57
CA SER A 214 -0.76 2.69 -0.75
C SER A 214 -1.76 2.35 -1.86
N ASP A 215 -1.68 3.05 -2.99
CA ASP A 215 -2.41 2.67 -4.20
C ASP A 215 -1.56 1.82 -5.17
N ARG A 216 -0.34 1.39 -4.75
CA ARG A 216 0.50 0.50 -5.54
C ARG A 216 -0.27 -0.72 -6.02
N ARG A 217 -0.24 -0.96 -7.33
CA ARG A 217 -0.94 -2.09 -7.98
C ARG A 217 -2.44 -2.15 -7.71
N GLN A 218 -3.07 -1.04 -7.37
CA GLN A 218 -4.51 -0.97 -7.18
C GLN A 218 -5.17 -0.28 -8.39
N PRO A 219 -6.43 -0.67 -8.72
CA PRO A 219 -7.22 0.08 -9.67
C PRO A 219 -7.46 1.52 -9.18
N GLU A 220 -7.71 2.43 -10.12
CA GLU A 220 -8.04 3.83 -9.80
C GLU A 220 -9.16 3.93 -8.74
N GLY A 221 -8.98 4.81 -7.76
CA GLY A 221 -9.91 4.99 -6.64
C GLY A 221 -9.85 3.91 -5.55
N LYS A 222 -8.94 2.94 -5.67
CA LYS A 222 -8.69 1.91 -4.64
C LYS A 222 -7.34 2.11 -4.00
N VAL A 223 -7.25 1.67 -2.75
CA VAL A 223 -6.02 1.61 -1.97
C VAL A 223 -5.92 0.28 -1.22
N CYS A 224 -4.71 -0.13 -0.94
CA CYS A 224 -4.41 -1.24 -0.05
C CYS A 224 -3.91 -0.71 1.29
N ILE A 225 -4.53 -1.13 2.37
CA ILE A 225 -4.08 -0.91 3.73
C ILE A 225 -3.25 -2.14 4.11
N TYR A 226 -1.98 -1.94 4.38
CA TYR A 226 -1.10 -2.97 4.92
C TYR A 226 -1.04 -2.87 6.43
N ILE A 227 -1.29 -3.97 7.12
CA ILE A 227 -1.23 -4.08 8.58
C ILE A 227 0.07 -4.79 8.93
N PHE A 228 0.93 -4.17 9.74
CA PHE A 228 2.26 -4.69 10.00
C PHE A 228 2.64 -4.63 11.49
N ILE A 229 3.70 -5.32 11.86
CA ILE A 229 4.29 -5.28 13.20
C ILE A 229 5.35 -4.17 13.21
N PRO A 230 5.15 -3.10 14.00
CA PRO A 230 6.16 -2.05 14.16
C PRO A 230 7.42 -2.62 14.80
N SER A 231 8.58 -2.21 14.30
CA SER A 231 9.89 -2.58 14.85
C SER A 231 10.47 -1.41 15.65
N GLU A 232 11.02 -1.68 16.82
CA GLU A 232 11.69 -0.68 17.66
C GLU A 232 12.99 -0.15 17.02
N SER A 233 13.57 -0.91 16.11
CA SER A 233 14.78 -0.51 15.40
C SER A 233 14.66 -0.83 13.91
N ARG A 234 15.18 0.05 13.05
CA ARG A 234 15.25 -0.18 11.62
C ARG A 234 16.28 -1.29 11.33
N LYS A 235 15.82 -2.40 10.80
CA LYS A 235 16.65 -3.49 10.27
C LYS A 235 16.43 -3.58 8.77
N THR A 236 17.48 -3.74 8.01
CA THR A 236 17.42 -3.91 6.55
C THR A 236 17.69 -5.36 6.17
N TYR A 237 17.31 -5.74 4.96
CA TYR A 237 17.65 -7.05 4.41
C TYR A 237 19.14 -7.08 4.08
N ASP A 238 19.80 -8.18 4.48
CA ASP A 238 21.24 -8.38 4.28
C ASP A 238 21.49 -9.01 2.90
N ALA A 239 22.17 -8.28 2.01
CA ALA A 239 22.52 -8.76 0.68
C ALA A 239 23.39 -10.04 0.68
N ALA A 240 24.01 -10.41 1.82
CA ALA A 240 24.70 -11.69 1.95
C ALA A 240 23.74 -12.88 2.15
N LYS A 241 22.49 -12.61 2.55
CA LYS A 241 21.48 -13.65 2.85
C LYS A 241 20.35 -13.72 1.83
N TYR A 242 20.06 -12.61 1.15
CA TYR A 242 18.95 -12.49 0.21
C TYR A 242 19.48 -12.09 -1.17
N THR A 243 18.90 -12.65 -2.22
CA THR A 243 19.22 -12.24 -3.59
C THR A 243 18.61 -10.85 -3.87
N GLU A 244 19.13 -10.17 -4.88
CA GLU A 244 18.59 -8.88 -5.34
C GLU A 244 17.11 -8.99 -5.71
N GLU A 245 16.70 -10.08 -6.37
CA GLU A 245 15.30 -10.34 -6.71
C GLU A 245 14.40 -10.49 -5.46
N GLN A 246 14.92 -11.15 -4.42
CA GLN A 246 14.20 -11.26 -3.15
C GLN A 246 14.07 -9.90 -2.45
N ILE A 247 15.15 -9.12 -2.42
CA ILE A 247 15.11 -7.76 -1.82
C ILE A 247 14.13 -6.87 -2.60
N ARG A 248 14.13 -6.96 -3.93
CA ARG A 248 13.13 -6.29 -4.79
C ARG A 248 11.71 -6.73 -4.44
N GLY A 249 11.48 -8.03 -4.28
CA GLY A 249 10.19 -8.59 -3.87
C GLY A 249 9.70 -8.05 -2.52
N PHE A 250 10.61 -7.88 -1.54
CA PHE A 250 10.29 -7.27 -0.23
C PHE A 250 10.01 -5.77 -0.36
N ALA A 251 10.81 -5.04 -1.14
CA ALA A 251 10.64 -3.61 -1.38
C ALA A 251 9.28 -3.30 -2.01
N ASP A 252 8.92 -4.05 -3.04
CA ASP A 252 7.68 -3.88 -3.80
C ASP A 252 6.47 -4.54 -3.12
N ILE A 253 6.69 -5.35 -2.08
CA ILE A 253 5.67 -6.18 -1.42
C ILE A 253 4.91 -7.02 -2.47
N THR A 254 5.65 -7.79 -3.27
CA THR A 254 5.05 -8.68 -4.28
C THR A 254 4.16 -9.73 -3.64
N SER A 255 4.51 -10.18 -2.44
CA SER A 255 3.71 -11.05 -1.58
C SER A 255 3.93 -10.70 -0.11
N ILE A 256 2.85 -10.48 0.63
CA ILE A 256 2.93 -10.28 2.08
C ILE A 256 3.46 -11.52 2.81
N ALA A 257 3.25 -12.72 2.23
CA ALA A 257 3.68 -13.99 2.82
C ALA A 257 5.22 -14.08 2.90
N ASP A 258 5.94 -13.45 1.99
CA ASP A 258 7.40 -13.44 1.98
C ASP A 258 7.98 -12.72 3.20
N THR A 259 7.21 -11.83 3.84
CA THR A 259 7.61 -11.11 5.05
C THR A 259 7.46 -11.91 6.34
N TRP A 260 6.80 -13.08 6.30
CA TRP A 260 6.43 -13.80 7.52
C TRP A 260 7.55 -14.59 8.19
N GLY A 261 8.66 -14.86 7.48
CA GLY A 261 9.73 -15.71 7.97
C GLY A 261 9.19 -17.09 8.39
N ASN A 262 9.36 -17.44 9.66
CA ASN A 262 8.79 -18.67 10.23
C ASN A 262 7.31 -18.55 10.67
N GLY A 263 6.69 -17.39 10.50
CA GLY A 263 5.30 -17.09 10.83
C GLY A 263 4.99 -16.91 12.33
N ALA A 264 5.96 -17.07 13.23
CA ALA A 264 5.72 -17.00 14.67
C ALA A 264 5.30 -15.59 15.12
N GLU A 265 5.97 -14.56 14.64
CA GLU A 265 5.64 -13.16 14.96
C GLU A 265 4.26 -12.77 14.45
N ARG A 266 3.94 -13.15 13.19
CA ARG A 266 2.60 -12.93 12.63
C ARG A 266 1.52 -13.62 13.46
N LYS A 267 1.72 -14.89 13.84
CA LYS A 267 0.78 -15.62 14.67
C LYS A 267 0.56 -14.93 16.01
N ALA A 268 1.63 -14.55 16.70
CA ALA A 268 1.55 -13.83 17.97
C ALA A 268 0.80 -12.48 17.84
N ALA A 269 1.00 -11.75 16.73
CA ALA A 269 0.27 -10.52 16.45
C ALA A 269 -1.22 -10.78 16.21
N LEU A 270 -1.58 -11.79 15.43
CA LEU A 270 -2.97 -12.19 15.21
C LEU A 270 -3.66 -12.62 16.50
N ASP A 271 -2.97 -13.36 17.36
CA ASP A 271 -3.51 -13.80 18.66
C ASP A 271 -3.74 -12.58 19.59
N ARG A 272 -2.85 -11.57 19.59
CA ARG A 272 -3.06 -10.30 20.32
C ARG A 272 -4.28 -9.55 19.79
N ILE A 273 -4.41 -9.43 18.46
CA ILE A 273 -5.56 -8.77 17.83
C ILE A 273 -6.85 -9.48 18.26
N LYS A 274 -6.91 -10.80 18.13
CA LYS A 274 -8.08 -11.61 18.50
C LYS A 274 -8.43 -11.52 19.98
N SER A 275 -7.45 -11.46 20.87
CA SER A 275 -7.70 -11.40 22.33
C SER A 275 -8.27 -10.05 22.79
N LYS A 276 -7.94 -8.97 22.10
CA LYS A 276 -8.40 -7.61 22.42
C LYS A 276 -9.72 -7.24 21.74
N TYR A 277 -9.96 -7.78 20.57
CA TYR A 277 -11.21 -7.55 19.84
C TYR A 277 -12.10 -8.78 20.03
N SER A 278 -13.21 -8.64 20.78
CA SER A 278 -14.21 -9.70 20.99
C SER A 278 -14.65 -10.34 19.66
N PRO A 279 -15.14 -11.61 19.67
CA PRO A 279 -15.58 -12.32 18.45
C PRO A 279 -16.72 -11.64 17.67
N ILE A 280 -17.29 -10.55 18.18
CA ILE A 280 -18.25 -9.68 17.47
C ILE A 280 -17.54 -8.79 16.44
N ASP A 281 -16.22 -8.65 16.55
CA ASP A 281 -15.39 -7.88 15.65
C ASP A 281 -14.77 -8.80 14.58
N VAL A 282 -15.50 -9.06 13.53
CA VAL A 282 -15.05 -9.91 12.41
C VAL A 282 -13.91 -9.25 11.64
N PRO A 283 -12.81 -9.99 11.28
CA PRO A 283 -11.80 -9.48 10.36
C PRO A 283 -12.42 -9.15 8.99
N GLY A 284 -12.34 -7.90 8.59
CA GLY A 284 -12.96 -7.37 7.36
C GLY A 284 -13.88 -6.17 7.61
N GLN A 285 -14.42 -6.03 8.79
CA GLN A 285 -15.07 -4.81 9.26
C GLN A 285 -14.34 -4.26 10.47
N LEU A 286 -13.34 -3.47 10.19
CA LEU A 286 -12.73 -2.63 11.19
C LEU A 286 -13.67 -1.48 11.50
N VAL A 287 -14.53 -1.64 12.50
CA VAL A 287 -15.31 -0.53 13.07
C VAL A 287 -14.34 0.30 13.91
N SER A 288 -14.26 1.60 13.67
CA SER A 288 -13.48 2.50 14.52
C SER A 288 -13.97 2.35 15.96
N THR A 289 -13.10 1.97 16.88
CA THR A 289 -13.35 2.06 18.30
C THR A 289 -13.19 3.52 18.72
N GLY A 290 -14.09 4.37 18.25
CA GLY A 290 -14.41 5.62 18.89
C GLY A 290 -15.52 5.31 19.86
N ASP A 291 -15.21 5.36 21.13
CA ASP A 291 -16.08 5.18 22.28
C ASP A 291 -16.88 3.85 22.34
N ALA A 292 -16.74 3.16 23.43
CA ALA A 292 -17.71 2.14 23.90
C ALA A 292 -19.16 2.68 24.02
N ALA A 293 -19.43 3.87 23.49
CA ALA A 293 -20.69 4.59 23.47
C ALA A 293 -21.35 4.64 22.08
N SER A 294 -20.78 4.04 21.03
CA SER A 294 -21.49 3.88 19.75
C SER A 294 -21.47 2.43 19.27
N ALA A 295 -21.72 1.47 20.14
CA ALA A 295 -22.63 0.41 19.73
C ALA A 295 -23.81 1.16 19.12
N VAL A 296 -24.09 0.97 17.81
CA VAL A 296 -25.27 1.54 17.18
C VAL A 296 -26.44 1.06 18.03
N GLU A 297 -26.88 1.90 19.00
CA GLU A 297 -28.05 1.59 19.80
C GLU A 297 -29.23 1.73 18.85
N TYR A 298 -29.66 0.59 18.31
CA TYR A 298 -30.93 0.53 17.62
C TYR A 298 -32.04 0.68 18.64
N HIS A 299 -32.86 1.69 18.51
CA HIS A 299 -34.05 1.93 19.33
C HIS A 299 -35.09 0.84 19.07
N SER A 300 -35.04 0.20 17.91
CA SER A 300 -35.94 -0.87 17.51
C SER A 300 -35.32 -2.26 17.68
N LYS A 301 -36.01 -3.14 18.42
CA LYS A 301 -35.66 -4.56 18.51
C LYS A 301 -35.62 -5.24 17.14
N GLU A 302 -36.49 -4.80 16.21
CA GLU A 302 -36.52 -5.28 14.84
C GLU A 302 -35.26 -4.86 14.07
N ALA A 303 -34.85 -3.59 14.17
CA ALA A 303 -33.63 -3.08 13.55
C ALA A 303 -32.39 -3.82 14.09
N MET A 304 -32.32 -4.09 15.40
CA MET A 304 -31.25 -4.84 16.01
C MET A 304 -31.19 -6.31 15.50
N SER A 305 -32.35 -6.96 15.37
CA SER A 305 -32.42 -8.32 14.83
C SER A 305 -31.99 -8.38 13.35
N LEU A 306 -32.41 -7.39 12.54
CA LEU A 306 -32.00 -7.28 11.15
C LEU A 306 -30.49 -7.00 11.02
N TYR A 307 -29.95 -6.17 11.89
CA TYR A 307 -28.52 -5.89 11.95
C TYR A 307 -27.68 -7.13 12.28
N GLN A 308 -28.12 -7.96 13.22
CA GLN A 308 -27.44 -9.23 13.51
C GLN A 308 -27.44 -10.17 12.28
N LYS A 309 -28.54 -10.22 11.52
CA LYS A 309 -28.60 -10.97 10.27
C LYS A 309 -27.66 -10.39 9.22
N LEU A 310 -27.63 -9.05 9.10
CA LEU A 310 -26.73 -8.33 8.21
C LEU A 310 -25.28 -8.69 8.47
N LEU A 311 -24.84 -8.66 9.74
CA LEU A 311 -23.47 -9.03 10.13
C LEU A 311 -23.13 -10.47 9.75
N LYS A 312 -24.08 -11.39 9.92
CA LYS A 312 -23.89 -12.81 9.55
C LYS A 312 -23.70 -13.00 8.05
N GLU A 313 -24.56 -12.38 7.23
CA GLU A 313 -24.45 -12.45 5.76
C GLU A 313 -23.17 -11.77 5.26
N GLN A 314 -22.76 -10.67 5.88
CA GLN A 314 -21.53 -9.97 5.54
C GLN A 314 -20.29 -10.82 5.83
N ASN A 315 -20.25 -11.50 6.99
CA ASN A 315 -19.19 -12.45 7.31
C ASN A 315 -19.14 -13.61 6.29
N SER A 316 -20.30 -14.11 5.88
CA SER A 316 -20.37 -15.16 4.85
C SER A 316 -19.80 -14.69 3.51
N LEU A 317 -20.10 -13.45 3.11
CA LEU A 317 -19.58 -12.82 1.91
C LEU A 317 -18.05 -12.68 1.97
N ASP A 318 -17.50 -12.26 3.09
CA ASP A 318 -16.06 -12.08 3.28
C ASP A 318 -15.31 -13.42 3.21
N ILE A 319 -15.89 -14.48 3.77
CA ILE A 319 -15.34 -15.85 3.69
C ILE A 319 -15.32 -16.33 2.23
N VAL A 320 -16.41 -16.12 1.50
CA VAL A 320 -16.52 -16.52 0.07
C VAL A 320 -15.53 -15.73 -0.78
N ASN A 321 -15.41 -14.42 -0.57
CA ASN A 321 -14.47 -13.57 -1.30
C ASN A 321 -13.01 -13.97 -1.02
N SER A 322 -12.65 -14.25 0.22
CA SER A 322 -11.31 -14.70 0.60
C SER A 322 -10.96 -16.05 -0.06
N ARG A 323 -11.92 -16.99 -0.10
CA ARG A 323 -11.72 -18.27 -0.76
C ARG A 323 -11.59 -18.12 -2.28
N LEU A 324 -12.38 -17.23 -2.86
CA LEU A 324 -12.39 -16.91 -4.29
C LEU A 324 -11.04 -16.32 -4.72
N GLU A 325 -10.50 -15.39 -3.93
CA GLU A 325 -9.19 -14.80 -4.17
C GLU A 325 -8.07 -15.85 -4.12
N LEU A 326 -8.06 -16.69 -3.09
CA LEU A 326 -7.09 -17.78 -2.97
C LEU A 326 -7.15 -18.75 -4.18
N LEU A 327 -8.37 -19.08 -4.64
CA LEU A 327 -8.54 -19.95 -5.80
C LEU A 327 -8.12 -19.29 -7.11
N ARG A 328 -8.37 -17.99 -7.28
CA ARG A 328 -7.90 -17.22 -8.43
C ARG A 328 -6.38 -17.16 -8.49
N GLN A 329 -5.70 -16.94 -7.37
CA GLN A 329 -4.25 -16.98 -7.29
C GLN A 329 -3.70 -18.36 -7.69
N LYS A 330 -4.28 -19.44 -7.15
CA LYS A 330 -3.90 -20.81 -7.55
C LYS A 330 -4.17 -21.08 -9.03
N TYR A 331 -5.28 -20.58 -9.56
CA TYR A 331 -5.64 -20.73 -10.96
C TYR A 331 -4.62 -20.08 -11.90
N HIS A 332 -4.07 -18.94 -11.54
CA HIS A 332 -3.03 -18.27 -12.34
C HIS A 332 -1.75 -19.11 -12.45
N GLN A 333 -1.37 -19.80 -11.38
CA GLN A 333 -0.16 -20.62 -11.30
C GLN A 333 -0.35 -22.07 -11.82
N ALA A 334 -1.59 -22.48 -12.01
CA ALA A 334 -1.95 -23.87 -12.30
C ALA A 334 -1.77 -24.26 -13.78
N ASN A 335 -1.53 -25.56 -14.03
CA ASN A 335 -1.52 -26.13 -15.35
C ASN A 335 -2.96 -26.29 -15.94
N ALA A 336 -3.07 -26.66 -17.23
CA ALA A 336 -4.35 -26.72 -17.95
C ALA A 336 -5.38 -27.68 -17.32
N ASN A 337 -4.94 -28.79 -16.71
CA ASN A 337 -5.84 -29.75 -16.09
C ASN A 337 -6.36 -29.25 -14.74
N GLU A 338 -5.49 -28.69 -13.92
CA GLU A 338 -5.85 -28.07 -12.64
C GLU A 338 -6.79 -26.88 -12.84
N ARG A 339 -6.55 -26.04 -13.83
CA ARG A 339 -7.46 -24.94 -14.19
C ARG A 339 -8.87 -25.42 -14.52
N ARG A 340 -9.01 -26.53 -15.25
CA ARG A 340 -10.33 -27.09 -15.55
C ARG A 340 -11.08 -27.54 -14.30
N GLN A 341 -10.38 -28.12 -13.32
CA GLN A 341 -10.97 -28.56 -12.04
C GLN A 341 -11.41 -27.37 -11.19
N MET A 342 -10.56 -26.32 -11.08
CA MET A 342 -10.87 -25.14 -10.27
C MET A 342 -11.94 -24.24 -10.89
N LYS A 343 -12.11 -24.25 -12.20
CA LYS A 343 -13.05 -23.36 -12.91
C LYS A 343 -14.48 -23.46 -12.39
N SER A 344 -14.99 -24.67 -12.15
CA SER A 344 -16.36 -24.87 -11.66
C SER A 344 -16.54 -24.36 -10.24
N GLU A 345 -15.55 -24.53 -9.38
CA GLU A 345 -15.56 -24.03 -8.00
C GLU A 345 -15.50 -22.48 -7.98
N ILE A 346 -14.64 -21.87 -8.80
CA ILE A 346 -14.55 -20.42 -8.93
C ILE A 346 -15.90 -19.83 -9.37
N LEU A 347 -16.50 -20.36 -10.43
CA LEU A 347 -17.80 -19.88 -10.93
C LEU A 347 -18.91 -20.00 -9.88
N LYS A 348 -18.94 -21.10 -9.13
CA LYS A 348 -19.90 -21.26 -8.04
C LYS A 348 -19.70 -20.25 -6.94
N LEU A 349 -18.45 -20.02 -6.50
CA LEU A 349 -18.16 -19.03 -5.47
C LEU A 349 -18.45 -17.60 -5.95
N GLU A 350 -18.29 -17.31 -7.24
CA GLU A 350 -18.67 -16.02 -7.82
C GLU A 350 -20.19 -15.81 -7.76
N GLU A 351 -20.98 -16.85 -8.06
CA GLU A 351 -22.45 -16.83 -7.95
C GLU A 351 -22.88 -16.64 -6.49
N ASP A 352 -22.28 -17.41 -5.56
CA ASP A 352 -22.53 -17.29 -4.11
C ASP A 352 -22.20 -15.87 -3.61
N ALA A 353 -21.08 -15.29 -4.05
CA ALA A 353 -20.69 -13.93 -3.69
C ALA A 353 -21.69 -12.89 -4.19
N ILE A 354 -22.18 -13.01 -5.40
CA ILE A 354 -23.20 -12.09 -5.96
C ILE A 354 -24.50 -12.17 -5.15
N GLN A 355 -24.94 -13.38 -4.80
CA GLN A 355 -26.16 -13.58 -4.01
C GLN A 355 -26.01 -13.00 -2.59
N LEU A 356 -24.90 -13.29 -1.92
CA LEU A 356 -24.60 -12.75 -0.59
C LEU A 356 -24.53 -11.23 -0.60
N TYR A 357 -23.91 -10.64 -1.62
CA TYR A 357 -23.84 -9.20 -1.78
C TYR A 357 -25.22 -8.56 -1.92
N ALA A 358 -26.13 -9.19 -2.68
CA ALA A 358 -27.51 -8.74 -2.82
C ALA A 358 -28.27 -8.82 -1.48
N ASN A 359 -28.10 -9.91 -0.72
CA ASN A 359 -28.67 -10.10 0.60
C ASN A 359 -28.19 -9.02 1.59
N VAL A 360 -26.88 -8.76 1.63
CA VAL A 360 -26.26 -7.72 2.47
C VAL A 360 -26.88 -6.36 2.17
N LYS A 361 -27.01 -5.96 0.90
CA LYS A 361 -27.65 -4.70 0.53
C LYS A 361 -29.11 -4.62 0.96
N GLN A 362 -29.86 -5.72 0.82
CA GLN A 362 -31.26 -5.75 1.21
C GLN A 362 -31.42 -5.64 2.73
N LEU A 363 -30.60 -6.36 3.51
CA LEU A 363 -30.61 -6.30 4.97
C LEU A 363 -30.17 -4.94 5.50
N ASP A 364 -29.14 -4.32 4.91
CA ASP A 364 -28.73 -2.95 5.28
C ASP A 364 -29.88 -1.94 5.11
N LYS A 365 -30.55 -1.99 3.95
CA LYS A 365 -31.72 -1.14 3.69
C LYS A 365 -32.87 -1.42 4.66
N ALA A 366 -33.14 -2.69 4.95
CA ALA A 366 -34.20 -3.09 5.89
C ALA A 366 -33.90 -2.62 7.32
N THR A 367 -32.65 -2.77 7.77
CA THR A 367 -32.18 -2.31 9.09
C THR A 367 -32.38 -0.80 9.26
N ARG A 368 -31.93 -0.02 8.28
CA ARG A 368 -32.12 1.45 8.31
C ARG A 368 -33.59 1.85 8.32
N ASN A 369 -34.41 1.20 7.53
CA ASN A 369 -35.86 1.50 7.48
C ASN A 369 -36.54 1.16 8.81
N ALA A 370 -36.21 0.02 9.43
CA ALA A 370 -36.77 -0.37 10.73
C ALA A 370 -36.40 0.65 11.83
N GLU A 371 -35.16 1.15 11.84
CA GLU A 371 -34.71 2.17 12.77
C GLU A 371 -35.41 3.54 12.54
N ILE A 372 -35.54 3.96 11.28
CA ILE A 372 -36.23 5.21 10.94
C ILE A 372 -37.70 5.15 11.34
N ASN A 373 -38.36 4.02 11.13
CA ASN A 373 -39.78 3.86 11.46
C ASN A 373 -40.01 3.84 12.97
N SER A 374 -39.09 3.30 13.77
CA SER A 374 -39.18 3.32 15.23
C SER A 374 -39.07 4.73 15.85
N LYS A 375 -38.39 5.65 15.17
CA LYS A 375 -38.22 7.05 15.60
C LYS A 375 -39.43 7.92 15.24
N LYS A 376 -40.36 7.39 14.43
CA LYS A 376 -41.58 8.12 14.03
C LYS A 376 -42.81 7.73 14.87
N GLN A 377 -42.72 6.71 15.70
CA GLN A 377 -43.70 6.30 16.70
C GLN A 377 -43.28 6.84 18.07
#